data_30780f5c59d23481cc8787970ee090d4
#
_entry.id   30780f5c59d23481cc8787970ee090d4
#
_cell.length_a   1.000
_cell.length_b   1.000
_cell.length_c   1.000
_cell.angle_alpha   90.00
_cell.angle_beta   90.00
_cell.angle_gamma   90.00
#
_symmetry.space_group_name_H-M   'P 1'
#
loop_
_entity.id
_entity.type
_entity.pdbx_description
1 polymer ?
#
loop_
_entity_poly.entity_id
_entity_poly.type
_entity_poly.pdbx_seq_one_letter_code
_entity_poly.pdbx_strand_id
1 'polypeptide(L)'
;GLLLGLFFISVGMSLNLGVLYTHLLWVVISVVVLVAVKILVLYLLARLYGVRSSERMQFAGVLSQGGEFAFVLFSSASSQRLFQGDQMALLLVTVTLSMMTTPLLMKLVDKWLSRQFNGPEEEDEKPWVNDDKPQVIVVGFGRFGQVIGRLLMANKMRITVLERDISAVNLMRKYGYKVYY
;
A
#
# COMPACT_ATOMS: atom_id res chain seq x y z
N GLY A 1 -6.40 1.19 -17.23
CA GLY A 1 -4.97 1.33 -17.40
C GLY A 1 -4.50 2.33 -18.44
N LEU A 2 -4.96 2.25 -19.71
CA LEU A 2 -4.44 3.04 -20.83
C LEU A 2 -4.61 4.56 -20.64
N LEU A 3 -5.82 5.01 -20.30
CA LEU A 3 -6.13 6.43 -20.09
C LEU A 3 -5.31 7.03 -18.95
N LEU A 4 -5.11 6.28 -17.87
CA LEU A 4 -4.28 6.71 -16.76
C LEU A 4 -2.81 6.85 -17.18
N GLY A 5 -2.30 5.91 -17.97
CA GLY A 5 -0.94 5.99 -18.53
C GLY A 5 -0.74 7.21 -19.43
N LEU A 6 -1.68 7.48 -20.33
CA LEU A 6 -1.66 8.66 -21.20
C LEU A 6 -1.73 9.97 -20.39
N PHE A 7 -2.53 9.99 -19.34
CA PHE A 7 -2.61 11.13 -18.43
C PHE A 7 -1.25 11.41 -17.77
N PHE A 8 -0.60 10.41 -17.20
CA PHE A 8 0.72 10.60 -16.58
C PHE A 8 1.81 10.99 -17.57
N ILE A 9 1.77 10.46 -18.80
CA ILE A 9 2.69 10.89 -19.86
C ILE A 9 2.48 12.36 -20.19
N SER A 10 1.22 12.80 -20.38
CA SER A 10 0.88 14.20 -20.67
C SER A 10 1.34 15.13 -19.55
N VAL A 11 1.09 14.75 -18.29
CA VAL A 11 1.56 15.52 -17.12
C VAL A 11 3.08 15.58 -17.08
N GLY A 12 3.75 14.44 -17.29
CA GLY A 12 5.21 14.38 -17.29
C GLY A 12 5.85 15.26 -18.37
N MET A 13 5.24 15.33 -19.56
CA MET A 13 5.69 16.20 -20.65
C MET A 13 5.46 17.70 -20.37
N SER A 14 4.48 18.05 -19.54
CA SER A 14 4.18 19.44 -19.16
C SER A 14 5.04 19.97 -18.02
N LEU A 15 5.84 19.10 -17.37
CA LEU A 15 6.70 19.49 -16.26
C LEU A 15 7.87 20.37 -16.72
N ASN A 16 8.04 21.51 -16.06
CA ASN A 16 9.21 22.35 -16.27
C ASN A 16 10.40 21.84 -15.45
N LEU A 17 11.26 21.03 -16.09
CA LEU A 17 12.47 20.48 -15.46
C LEU A 17 13.47 21.57 -15.03
N GLY A 18 13.40 22.76 -15.63
CA GLY A 18 14.24 23.90 -15.24
C GLY A 18 14.00 24.30 -13.77
N VAL A 19 12.74 24.31 -13.32
CA VAL A 19 12.40 24.62 -11.93
C VAL A 19 12.93 23.56 -10.97
N LEU A 20 13.00 22.30 -11.39
CA LEU A 20 13.59 21.22 -10.59
C LEU A 20 15.08 21.47 -10.33
N TYR A 21 15.82 21.92 -11.33
CA TYR A 21 17.27 22.17 -11.18
C TYR A 21 17.56 23.47 -10.42
N THR A 22 16.78 24.53 -10.68
CA THR A 22 17.01 25.85 -10.04
C THR A 22 16.56 25.90 -8.60
N HIS A 23 15.51 25.13 -8.25
CA HIS A 23 14.88 25.17 -6.92
C HIS A 23 14.82 23.79 -6.26
N LEU A 24 15.80 22.91 -6.51
CA LEU A 24 15.80 21.53 -6.03
C LEU A 24 15.51 21.41 -4.52
N LEU A 25 16.15 22.26 -3.71
CA LEU A 25 15.96 22.24 -2.25
C LEU A 25 14.50 22.55 -1.88
N TRP A 26 13.90 23.58 -2.49
CA TRP A 26 12.51 23.94 -2.24
C TRP A 26 11.54 22.87 -2.68
N VAL A 27 11.80 22.22 -3.82
CA VAL A 27 11.01 21.08 -4.31
C VAL A 27 11.05 19.92 -3.33
N VAL A 28 12.24 19.52 -2.89
CA VAL A 28 12.39 18.42 -1.92
C VAL A 28 11.70 18.73 -0.60
N ILE A 29 11.89 19.93 -0.06
CA ILE A 29 11.21 20.36 1.17
C ILE A 29 9.69 20.32 0.99
N SER A 30 9.18 20.84 -0.12
CA SER A 30 7.73 20.85 -0.40
C SER A 30 7.14 19.45 -0.50
N VAL A 31 7.84 18.50 -1.15
CA VAL A 31 7.42 17.09 -1.22
C VAL A 31 7.40 16.47 0.17
N VAL A 32 8.46 16.64 0.95
CA VAL A 32 8.56 16.09 2.31
C VAL A 32 7.46 16.66 3.21
N VAL A 33 7.24 17.98 3.18
CA VAL A 33 6.20 18.65 3.97
C VAL A 33 4.81 18.16 3.55
N LEU A 34 4.53 18.09 2.25
CA LEU A 34 3.25 17.59 1.73
C LEU A 34 2.96 16.17 2.24
N VAL A 35 3.91 15.26 2.06
CA VAL A 35 3.78 13.86 2.47
C VAL A 35 3.65 13.74 3.98
N ALA A 36 4.49 14.46 4.75
CA ALA A 36 4.46 14.43 6.21
C ALA A 36 3.14 14.93 6.79
N VAL A 37 2.62 16.05 6.29
CA VAL A 37 1.32 16.61 6.71
C VAL A 37 0.20 15.63 6.39
N LYS A 38 0.20 15.03 5.20
CA LYS A 38 -0.83 14.05 4.81
C LYS A 38 -0.73 12.78 5.65
N ILE A 39 0.46 12.25 5.91
CA ILE A 39 0.65 11.11 6.82
C ILE A 39 0.07 11.43 8.20
N LEU A 40 0.41 12.59 8.75
CA LEU A 40 -0.08 13.02 10.06
C LEU A 40 -1.62 13.07 10.10
N VAL A 41 -2.24 13.75 9.14
CA VAL A 41 -3.70 13.88 9.06
C VAL A 41 -4.37 12.53 8.90
N LEU A 42 -3.89 11.69 7.97
CA LEU A 42 -4.46 10.37 7.71
C LEU A 42 -4.27 9.42 8.90
N TYR A 43 -3.13 9.49 9.57
CA TYR A 43 -2.88 8.72 10.79
C TYR A 43 -3.83 9.12 11.92
N LEU A 44 -4.06 10.42 12.12
CA LEU A 44 -5.01 10.93 13.12
C LEU A 44 -6.44 10.50 12.78
N LEU A 45 -6.85 10.59 11.52
CA LEU A 45 -8.15 10.11 11.05
C LEU A 45 -8.29 8.60 11.29
N ALA A 46 -7.30 7.79 10.88
CA ALA A 46 -7.32 6.35 11.10
C ALA A 46 -7.42 6.00 12.59
N ARG A 47 -6.79 6.80 13.46
CA ARG A 47 -6.92 6.65 14.93
C ARG A 47 -8.34 6.98 15.42
N LEU A 48 -8.94 8.05 14.92
CA LEU A 48 -10.31 8.47 15.30
C LEU A 48 -11.36 7.45 14.86
N TYR A 49 -11.19 6.86 13.67
CA TYR A 49 -12.10 5.82 13.14
C TYR A 49 -11.80 4.41 13.66
N GLY A 50 -10.92 4.26 14.64
CA GLY A 50 -10.69 2.97 15.30
C GLY A 50 -9.95 1.93 14.47
N VAL A 51 -9.23 2.34 13.41
CA VAL A 51 -8.39 1.43 12.62
C VAL A 51 -7.33 0.79 13.52
N ARG A 52 -7.00 -0.49 13.32
CA ARG A 52 -5.99 -1.21 14.10
C ARG A 52 -4.62 -0.54 14.00
N SER A 53 -3.87 -0.53 15.10
CA SER A 53 -2.58 0.17 15.20
C SER A 53 -1.58 -0.21 14.09
N SER A 54 -1.52 -1.49 13.74
CA SER A 54 -0.66 -2.00 12.65
C SER A 54 -1.05 -1.49 11.26
N GLU A 55 -2.35 -1.27 11.04
CA GLU A 55 -2.89 -0.88 9.73
C GLU A 55 -2.90 0.64 9.52
N ARG A 56 -2.87 1.44 10.62
CA ARG A 56 -2.91 2.92 10.55
C ARG A 56 -1.77 3.50 9.73
N MET A 57 -0.55 2.98 9.94
CA MET A 57 0.63 3.47 9.24
C MET A 57 0.63 3.07 7.77
N GLN A 58 0.17 1.86 7.44
CA GLN A 58 0.00 1.45 6.05
C GLN A 58 -1.04 2.32 5.35
N PHE A 59 -2.20 2.52 5.98
CA PHE A 59 -3.26 3.40 5.47
C PHE A 59 -2.74 4.82 5.21
N ALA A 60 -2.05 5.42 6.19
CA ALA A 60 -1.51 6.75 6.07
C ALA A 60 -0.41 6.83 5.00
N GLY A 61 0.49 5.84 4.93
CA GLY A 61 1.59 5.80 3.96
C GLY A 61 1.11 5.69 2.52
N VAL A 62 0.14 4.79 2.27
CA VAL A 62 -0.40 4.57 0.91
C VAL A 62 -1.14 5.80 0.37
N LEU A 63 -1.86 6.53 1.22
CA LEU A 63 -2.69 7.66 0.81
C LEU A 63 -2.01 9.02 0.97
N SER A 64 -0.75 9.07 1.42
CA SER A 64 -0.04 10.33 1.72
C SER A 64 0.41 11.12 0.49
N GLN A 65 0.43 10.52 -0.66
CA GLN A 65 0.80 11.17 -1.92
C GLN A 65 -0.21 12.24 -2.35
N GLY A 66 0.21 13.15 -3.24
CA GLY A 66 -0.71 14.06 -3.91
C GLY A 66 -1.72 13.29 -4.76
N GLY A 67 -2.95 13.78 -4.86
CA GLY A 67 -3.95 13.19 -5.74
C GLY A 67 -3.88 13.75 -7.15
N GLU A 68 -4.30 12.98 -8.16
CA GLU A 68 -4.34 13.38 -9.57
C GLU A 68 -5.25 14.59 -9.83
N PHE A 69 -6.27 14.79 -9.00
CA PHE A 69 -7.14 15.96 -9.10
C PHE A 69 -6.42 17.28 -8.82
N ALA A 70 -5.26 17.27 -8.18
CA ALA A 70 -4.45 18.45 -7.98
C ALA A 70 -4.10 19.13 -9.32
N PHE A 71 -3.83 18.35 -10.38
CA PHE A 71 -3.53 18.91 -11.71
C PHE A 71 -4.71 19.68 -12.30
N VAL A 72 -5.93 19.18 -12.13
CA VAL A 72 -7.16 19.84 -12.60
C VAL A 72 -7.39 21.13 -11.81
N LEU A 73 -7.22 21.07 -10.49
CA LEU A 73 -7.37 22.24 -9.62
C LEU A 73 -6.33 23.32 -9.94
N PHE A 74 -5.08 22.92 -10.14
CA PHE A 74 -4.01 23.87 -10.49
C PHE A 74 -4.20 24.46 -11.88
N SER A 75 -4.66 23.67 -12.85
CA SER A 75 -5.01 24.18 -14.17
C SER A 75 -6.13 25.24 -14.10
N SER A 76 -7.17 24.97 -13.32
CA SER A 76 -8.26 25.92 -13.07
C SER A 76 -7.78 27.18 -12.33
N ALA A 77 -6.91 27.03 -11.33
CA ALA A 77 -6.32 28.14 -10.59
C ALA A 77 -5.41 29.01 -11.47
N SER A 78 -4.67 28.39 -12.39
CA SER A 78 -3.84 29.09 -13.38
C SER A 78 -4.67 29.93 -14.34
N SER A 79 -5.81 29.42 -14.83
CA SER A 79 -6.72 30.16 -15.71
C SER A 79 -7.30 31.39 -15.03
N GLN A 80 -7.44 31.35 -13.70
CA GLN A 80 -7.89 32.50 -12.88
C GLN A 80 -6.74 33.40 -12.41
N ARG A 81 -5.50 33.16 -12.86
CA ARG A 81 -4.29 33.90 -12.49
C ARG A 81 -4.00 33.95 -10.99
N LEU A 82 -4.43 32.92 -10.23
CA LEU A 82 -4.17 32.84 -8.79
C LEU A 82 -2.70 32.51 -8.49
N PHE A 83 -2.02 31.79 -9.40
CA PHE A 83 -0.60 31.48 -9.32
C PHE A 83 0.11 31.98 -10.58
N GLN A 84 1.30 32.54 -10.42
CA GLN A 84 2.07 33.11 -11.52
C GLN A 84 3.42 32.41 -11.67
N GLY A 85 3.83 32.19 -12.93
CA GLY A 85 5.18 31.74 -13.30
C GLY A 85 5.67 30.49 -12.58
N ASP A 86 6.76 30.61 -11.85
CA ASP A 86 7.46 29.49 -11.23
C ASP A 86 6.69 28.80 -10.09
N GLN A 87 5.75 29.52 -9.45
CA GLN A 87 4.93 28.94 -8.37
C GLN A 87 4.08 27.78 -8.85
N MET A 88 3.47 27.94 -10.02
CA MET A 88 2.65 26.89 -10.62
C MET A 88 3.49 25.68 -11.01
N ALA A 89 4.65 25.92 -11.63
CA ALA A 89 5.57 24.87 -11.99
C ALA A 89 6.09 24.11 -10.76
N LEU A 90 6.38 24.81 -9.66
CA LEU A 90 6.81 24.22 -8.40
C LEU A 90 5.73 23.32 -7.79
N LEU A 91 4.46 23.76 -7.78
CA LEU A 91 3.34 22.97 -7.28
C LEU A 91 3.13 21.70 -8.10
N LEU A 92 3.17 21.79 -9.44
CA LEU A 92 3.04 20.64 -10.34
C LEU A 92 4.16 19.63 -10.13
N VAL A 93 5.41 20.08 -10.07
CA VAL A 93 6.57 19.24 -9.81
C VAL A 93 6.45 18.56 -8.43
N THR A 94 6.04 19.30 -7.40
CA THR A 94 5.87 18.78 -6.05
C THR A 94 4.84 17.64 -6.00
N VAL A 95 3.67 17.82 -6.60
CA VAL A 95 2.63 16.79 -6.64
C VAL A 95 3.10 15.56 -7.42
N THR A 96 3.70 15.78 -8.60
CA THR A 96 4.20 14.67 -9.42
C THR A 96 5.26 13.85 -8.69
N LEU A 97 6.25 14.50 -8.07
CA LEU A 97 7.28 13.81 -7.30
C LEU A 97 6.70 13.10 -6.08
N SER A 98 5.70 13.69 -5.40
CA SER A 98 5.04 13.02 -4.27
C SER A 98 4.37 11.70 -4.70
N MET A 99 3.79 11.63 -5.89
CA MET A 99 3.24 10.38 -6.44
C MET A 99 4.34 9.35 -6.71
N MET A 100 5.51 9.79 -7.19
CA MET A 100 6.65 8.89 -7.43
C MET A 100 7.27 8.35 -6.14
N THR A 101 7.07 9.01 -4.99
CA THR A 101 7.59 8.51 -3.70
C THR A 101 6.79 7.34 -3.13
N THR A 102 5.59 7.05 -3.64
CA THR A 102 4.70 6.00 -3.10
C THR A 102 5.35 4.62 -2.96
N PRO A 103 6.01 4.06 -3.98
CA PRO A 103 6.64 2.75 -3.85
C PRO A 103 7.75 2.72 -2.79
N LEU A 104 8.46 3.86 -2.64
CA LEU A 104 9.51 4.00 -1.63
C LEU A 104 8.90 4.07 -0.23
N LEU A 105 7.83 4.86 -0.07
CA LEU A 105 7.10 4.97 1.20
C LEU A 105 6.52 3.62 1.62
N MET A 106 5.93 2.86 0.71
CA MET A 106 5.42 1.53 1.02
C MET A 106 6.52 0.60 1.53
N LYS A 107 7.67 0.55 0.86
CA LYS A 107 8.82 -0.24 1.31
C LYS A 107 9.32 0.20 2.70
N LEU A 108 9.34 1.50 2.97
CA LEU A 108 9.74 2.04 4.27
C LEU A 108 8.73 1.68 5.36
N VAL A 109 7.45 1.81 5.09
CA VAL A 109 6.37 1.45 6.01
C VAL A 109 6.39 -0.04 6.30
N ASP A 110 6.51 -0.90 5.29
CA ASP A 110 6.60 -2.36 5.46
C ASP A 110 7.84 -2.75 6.27
N LYS A 111 8.99 -2.14 5.99
CA LYS A 111 10.23 -2.37 6.75
C LYS A 111 10.11 -1.89 8.20
N TRP A 112 9.42 -0.79 8.44
CA TRP A 112 9.18 -0.27 9.79
C TRP A 112 8.21 -1.18 10.55
N LEU A 113 7.13 -1.59 9.90
CA LEU A 113 6.12 -2.50 10.45
C LEU A 113 6.75 -3.86 10.82
N SER A 114 7.55 -4.43 9.91
CA SER A 114 8.24 -5.70 10.17
C SER A 114 9.19 -5.61 11.37
N ARG A 115 9.78 -4.44 11.64
CA ARG A 115 10.63 -4.24 12.82
C ARG A 115 9.84 -4.06 14.12
N GLN A 116 8.63 -3.52 14.04
CA GLN A 116 7.86 -3.13 15.23
C GLN A 116 6.82 -4.19 15.63
N PHE A 117 6.32 -4.96 14.67
CA PHE A 117 5.28 -5.96 14.87
C PHE A 117 5.74 -7.40 14.64
N ASN A 118 6.90 -7.61 14.02
CA ASN A 118 7.63 -8.84 14.17
C ASN A 118 8.38 -8.75 15.51
N GLY A 119 7.68 -9.02 16.61
CA GLY A 119 8.28 -9.78 17.68
C GLY A 119 8.87 -11.05 17.05
N PRO A 120 9.81 -11.75 17.68
CA PRO A 120 10.37 -12.94 17.10
C PRO A 120 9.20 -13.72 16.51
N GLU A 121 9.24 -13.98 15.20
CA GLU A 121 8.39 -14.99 14.62
C GLU A 121 8.58 -16.17 15.56
N GLU A 122 7.65 -16.38 16.48
CA GLU A 122 7.47 -17.68 17.01
C GLU A 122 7.16 -18.49 15.74
N GLU A 123 8.23 -18.95 15.14
CA GLU A 123 8.23 -20.20 14.43
C GLU A 123 7.63 -21.20 15.40
N ASP A 124 6.31 -21.14 15.56
CA ASP A 124 5.55 -22.30 15.93
C ASP A 124 5.65 -23.27 14.74
N GLU A 125 6.90 -23.61 14.40
CA GLU A 125 7.24 -24.88 13.83
C GLU A 125 6.83 -25.93 14.87
N LYS A 126 5.51 -26.06 15.06
CA LYS A 126 5.00 -27.28 15.60
C LYS A 126 5.43 -28.35 14.61
N PRO A 127 6.35 -29.25 15.04
CA PRO A 127 6.82 -30.28 14.15
C PRO A 127 5.59 -30.98 13.55
N TRP A 128 5.67 -31.33 12.30
CA TRP A 128 4.69 -32.13 11.61
C TRP A 128 4.31 -33.33 12.49
N VAL A 129 3.32 -33.16 13.35
CA VAL A 129 2.74 -34.29 14.08
C VAL A 129 1.85 -35.01 13.08
N ASN A 130 2.40 -36.08 12.59
CA ASN A 130 1.96 -36.92 11.48
C ASN A 130 0.75 -37.77 11.84
N ASP A 131 -0.23 -37.22 12.59
CA ASP A 131 -1.36 -38.04 13.08
C ASP A 131 -2.55 -38.12 12.13
N ASP A 132 -2.63 -37.26 11.13
CA ASP A 132 -3.71 -37.30 10.14
C ASP A 132 -3.14 -37.19 8.73
N LYS A 133 -3.00 -38.30 8.04
CA LYS A 133 -2.58 -38.31 6.63
C LYS A 133 -3.54 -37.47 5.80
N PRO A 134 -3.13 -36.28 5.31
CA PRO A 134 -3.99 -35.48 4.44
C PRO A 134 -4.19 -36.25 3.14
N GLN A 135 -5.43 -36.20 2.62
CA GLN A 135 -5.73 -36.78 1.31
C GLN A 135 -5.33 -35.83 0.20
N VAL A 136 -5.40 -34.51 0.46
CA VAL A 136 -5.09 -33.46 -0.50
C VAL A 136 -4.33 -32.33 0.20
N ILE A 137 -3.29 -31.84 -0.46
CA ILE A 137 -2.56 -30.64 -0.05
C ILE A 137 -2.91 -29.52 -1.04
N VAL A 138 -3.41 -28.41 -0.53
CA VAL A 138 -3.75 -27.21 -1.32
C VAL A 138 -2.67 -26.15 -1.07
N VAL A 139 -1.92 -25.80 -2.09
CA VAL A 139 -0.89 -24.76 -2.02
C VAL A 139 -1.45 -23.43 -2.53
N GLY A 140 -1.48 -22.43 -1.65
CA GLY A 140 -2.10 -21.13 -1.90
C GLY A 140 -3.62 -21.15 -1.67
N PHE A 141 -4.08 -20.36 -0.69
CA PHE A 141 -5.50 -20.32 -0.33
C PHE A 141 -6.14 -18.95 -0.66
N GLY A 142 -5.73 -18.39 -1.80
CA GLY A 142 -6.39 -17.23 -2.40
C GLY A 142 -7.82 -17.53 -2.83
N ARG A 143 -8.45 -16.65 -3.60
CA ARG A 143 -9.86 -16.79 -4.03
C ARG A 143 -10.17 -18.15 -4.65
N PHE A 144 -9.31 -18.65 -5.52
CA PHE A 144 -9.46 -19.96 -6.16
C PHE A 144 -9.24 -21.12 -5.18
N GLY A 145 -8.17 -21.07 -4.38
CA GLY A 145 -7.88 -22.08 -3.36
C GLY A 145 -9.01 -22.25 -2.34
N GLN A 146 -9.69 -21.16 -1.97
CA GLN A 146 -10.86 -21.20 -1.09
C GLN A 146 -12.04 -21.95 -1.71
N VAL A 147 -12.29 -21.76 -3.01
CA VAL A 147 -13.36 -22.48 -3.71
C VAL A 147 -13.06 -23.99 -3.75
N ILE A 148 -11.85 -24.34 -4.15
CA ILE A 148 -11.40 -25.74 -4.18
C ILE A 148 -11.43 -26.37 -2.78
N GLY A 149 -10.92 -25.66 -1.77
CA GLY A 149 -10.94 -26.15 -0.39
C GLY A 149 -12.35 -26.45 0.13
N ARG A 150 -13.30 -25.55 -0.12
CA ARG A 150 -14.71 -25.78 0.24
C ARG A 150 -15.32 -26.97 -0.48
N LEU A 151 -15.01 -27.13 -1.78
CA LEU A 151 -15.50 -28.26 -2.58
C LEU A 151 -14.97 -29.60 -2.05
N LEU A 152 -13.67 -29.66 -1.76
CA LEU A 152 -13.03 -30.86 -1.21
C LEU A 152 -13.59 -31.23 0.17
N MET A 153 -13.78 -30.22 1.04
CA MET A 153 -14.37 -30.44 2.38
C MET A 153 -15.84 -30.89 2.28
N ALA A 154 -16.62 -30.32 1.35
CA ALA A 154 -17.99 -30.74 1.10
C ALA A 154 -18.06 -32.22 0.69
N ASN A 155 -17.02 -32.70 0.01
CA ASN A 155 -16.83 -34.13 -0.33
C ASN A 155 -16.17 -34.96 0.81
N LYS A 156 -16.12 -34.42 2.04
CA LYS A 156 -15.53 -35.05 3.22
C LYS A 156 -14.05 -35.43 3.07
N MET A 157 -13.33 -34.79 2.17
CA MET A 157 -11.90 -35.00 1.99
C MET A 157 -11.12 -34.19 3.04
N ARG A 158 -10.09 -34.82 3.61
CA ARG A 158 -9.17 -34.14 4.53
C ARG A 158 -8.14 -33.35 3.75
N ILE A 159 -8.15 -32.03 3.92
CA ILE A 159 -7.24 -31.13 3.26
C ILE A 159 -6.25 -30.53 4.25
N THR A 160 -5.01 -30.33 3.79
CA THR A 160 -4.02 -29.49 4.44
C THR A 160 -3.72 -28.32 3.52
N VAL A 161 -3.71 -27.12 4.06
CA VAL A 161 -3.46 -25.89 3.30
C VAL A 161 -2.07 -25.37 3.62
N LEU A 162 -1.31 -25.02 2.59
CA LEU A 162 -0.06 -24.29 2.70
C LEU A 162 -0.29 -22.88 2.17
N GLU A 163 -0.09 -21.86 3.02
CA GLU A 163 -0.32 -20.46 2.67
C GLU A 163 0.83 -19.58 3.19
N ARG A 164 1.29 -18.68 2.34
CA ARG A 164 2.42 -17.79 2.64
C ARG A 164 2.01 -16.54 3.44
N ASP A 165 0.75 -16.14 3.38
CA ASP A 165 0.26 -14.99 4.11
C ASP A 165 -0.12 -15.39 5.54
N ILE A 166 0.70 -14.94 6.51
CA ILE A 166 0.49 -15.21 7.94
C ILE A 166 -0.88 -14.71 8.42
N SER A 167 -1.36 -13.59 7.91
CA SER A 167 -2.68 -13.05 8.26
C SER A 167 -3.79 -13.99 7.81
N ALA A 168 -3.67 -14.54 6.60
CA ALA A 168 -4.58 -15.54 6.05
C ALA A 168 -4.50 -16.85 6.82
N VAL A 169 -3.30 -17.32 7.18
CA VAL A 169 -3.08 -18.51 8.02
C VAL A 169 -3.82 -18.39 9.36
N ASN A 170 -3.63 -17.28 10.08
CA ASN A 170 -4.26 -17.05 11.37
C ASN A 170 -5.78 -16.96 11.27
N LEU A 171 -6.30 -16.32 10.21
CA LEU A 171 -7.73 -16.25 9.95
C LEU A 171 -8.32 -17.65 9.70
N MET A 172 -7.68 -18.45 8.88
CA MET A 172 -8.15 -19.79 8.51
C MET A 172 -8.08 -20.77 9.68
N ARG A 173 -7.04 -20.71 10.52
CA ARG A 173 -6.96 -21.49 11.77
C ARG A 173 -8.16 -21.21 12.67
N LYS A 174 -8.62 -19.95 12.74
CA LYS A 174 -9.81 -19.54 13.49
C LYS A 174 -11.10 -20.18 12.96
N TYR A 175 -11.14 -20.51 11.68
CA TYR A 175 -12.27 -21.23 11.04
C TYR A 175 -12.09 -22.74 11.02
N GLY A 176 -11.11 -23.28 11.74
CA GLY A 176 -10.91 -24.73 11.88
C GLY A 176 -10.18 -25.42 10.73
N TYR A 177 -9.56 -24.66 9.83
CA TYR A 177 -8.72 -25.24 8.79
C TYR A 177 -7.36 -25.63 9.34
N LYS A 178 -6.82 -26.78 8.90
CA LYS A 178 -5.42 -27.14 9.14
C LYS A 178 -4.56 -26.40 8.11
N VAL A 179 -3.93 -25.31 8.56
CA VAL A 179 -3.13 -24.44 7.69
C VAL A 179 -1.73 -24.31 8.23
N TYR A 180 -0.75 -24.46 7.34
CA TYR A 180 0.68 -24.30 7.61
C TYR A 180 1.24 -23.17 6.74
N TYR A 181 2.27 -22.51 7.27
CA TYR A 181 3.04 -21.46 6.58
C TYR A 181 4.08 -22.08 5.65
#